data_e20ac73f0f947dfdbe3a0b976e65f1fb
#
_entry.id   e20ac73f0f947dfdbe3a0b976e65f1fb
#
_cell.length_a   1.000
_cell.length_b   1.000
_cell.length_c   1.000
_cell.angle_alpha   90.00
_cell.angle_beta   90.00
_cell.angle_gamma   90.00
#
_symmetry.space_group_name_H-M   'P 1'
#
loop_
_entity.id
_entity.type
_entity.pdbx_description
1 polymer ?
#
loop_
_entity_poly.entity_id
_entity_poly.type
_entity_poly.pdbx_seq_one_letter_code
_entity_poly.pdbx_strand_id
1 'polypeptide(L)'
;LQGSSSDRNPRERIPVLRSVLVLDDRVLAVLARLEEEDQVEREVGVPPAGRSRQVAPATGRFLFALAASQAGIEVLEIGGSRGYSSIWLAAGARVLGGRLVSLEQDTEKCSAWRTNVADAGLEEWADLIEGDAFETLRKTEDVFDLVFLDAEKDDYEALFALARGLLEPGALVVADNVVSHAETLAAYSAARQSDPTQVSVTVPLDRGLEVTVVLTESST
;
A
#
# COMPACT_ATOMS: atom_id res chain seq x y z
N LEU A 1 1.28 -12.06 -50.97
CA LEU A 1 0.18 -11.35 -50.32
C LEU A 1 0.59 -11.01 -48.92
N GLN A 2 0.79 -9.72 -48.68
CA GLN A 2 1.36 -9.08 -47.51
C GLN A 2 0.35 -9.09 -46.35
N GLY A 3 0.75 -9.62 -45.22
CA GLY A 3 0.07 -9.45 -43.94
C GLY A 3 0.92 -8.56 -43.04
N SER A 4 0.48 -7.34 -42.82
CA SER A 4 1.10 -6.36 -41.97
C SER A 4 0.97 -6.78 -40.48
N SER A 5 2.08 -7.12 -39.84
CA SER A 5 2.18 -7.16 -38.38
C SER A 5 2.19 -5.73 -37.88
N SER A 6 1.17 -5.36 -37.14
CA SER A 6 1.16 -4.09 -36.40
C SER A 6 2.09 -4.20 -35.19
N ASP A 7 3.34 -3.81 -35.39
CA ASP A 7 4.28 -3.47 -34.29
C ASP A 7 3.67 -2.33 -33.46
N ARG A 8 3.00 -2.63 -32.36
CA ARG A 8 2.73 -1.65 -31.32
C ARG A 8 3.98 -1.53 -30.46
N ASN A 9 4.75 -0.49 -30.71
CA ASN A 9 5.87 -0.08 -29.88
C ASN A 9 5.35 0.27 -28.46
N PRO A 10 5.74 -0.45 -27.40
CA PRO A 10 5.28 -0.18 -26.03
C PRO A 10 5.81 1.14 -25.45
N ARG A 11 6.53 1.94 -26.22
CA ARG A 11 7.07 3.25 -25.79
C ARG A 11 6.33 4.44 -26.37
N GLU A 12 5.12 4.27 -26.90
CA GLU A 12 4.34 5.39 -27.40
C GLU A 12 3.71 6.17 -26.24
N ARG A 13 4.47 7.21 -25.85
CA ARG A 13 4.00 8.48 -25.29
C ARG A 13 3.22 8.36 -23.97
N ILE A 14 3.98 8.26 -22.90
CA ILE A 14 3.55 8.93 -21.66
C ILE A 14 3.23 10.38 -22.03
N PRO A 15 1.99 10.88 -21.85
CA PRO A 15 1.71 12.30 -22.03
C PRO A 15 2.75 13.08 -21.22
N VAL A 16 3.37 14.08 -21.82
CA VAL A 16 4.25 15.00 -21.09
C VAL A 16 3.41 15.54 -19.94
N LEU A 17 3.57 14.93 -18.76
CA LEU A 17 2.95 15.38 -17.53
C LEU A 17 3.38 16.84 -17.38
N ARG A 18 2.41 17.77 -17.52
CA ARG A 18 2.57 19.11 -16.98
C ARG A 18 3.16 18.92 -15.60
N SER A 19 4.17 19.69 -15.24
CA SER A 19 4.89 19.61 -13.96
C SER A 19 3.93 19.68 -12.78
N VAL A 20 3.25 18.57 -12.50
CA VAL A 20 2.56 18.36 -11.24
C VAL A 20 3.68 18.03 -10.28
N LEU A 21 3.94 18.92 -9.33
CA LEU A 21 4.82 18.61 -8.20
C LEU A 21 4.25 17.36 -7.54
N VAL A 22 4.95 16.27 -7.64
CA VAL A 22 4.49 14.93 -7.25
C VAL A 22 4.23 14.82 -5.75
N LEU A 23 5.02 15.54 -4.96
CA LEU A 23 4.79 15.85 -3.55
C LEU A 23 4.58 17.36 -3.49
N ASP A 24 3.36 17.81 -3.77
CA ASP A 24 3.01 19.22 -3.70
C ASP A 24 2.86 19.70 -2.24
N ASP A 25 2.75 21.01 -2.06
CA ASP A 25 2.70 21.62 -0.72
C ASP A 25 1.50 21.13 0.11
N ARG A 26 0.38 20.75 -0.54
CA ARG A 26 -0.79 20.20 0.17
C ARG A 26 -0.48 18.83 0.77
N VAL A 27 0.09 17.92 -0.03
CA VAL A 27 0.52 16.59 0.42
C VAL A 27 1.50 16.72 1.57
N LEU A 28 2.54 17.56 1.41
CA LEU A 28 3.56 17.76 2.45
C LEU A 28 2.99 18.35 3.74
N ALA A 29 2.07 19.31 3.64
CA ALA A 29 1.44 19.92 4.80
C ALA A 29 0.58 18.93 5.60
N VAL A 30 -0.19 18.07 4.91
CA VAL A 30 -1.00 17.04 5.58
C VAL A 30 -0.12 15.98 6.23
N LEU A 31 0.92 15.51 5.55
CA LEU A 31 1.87 14.55 6.12
C LEU A 31 2.54 15.12 7.38
N ALA A 32 3.02 16.36 7.33
CA ALA A 32 3.66 17.01 8.49
C ALA A 32 2.68 17.15 9.66
N ARG A 33 1.42 17.52 9.40
CA ARG A 33 0.38 17.60 10.44
C ARG A 33 0.14 16.24 11.10
N LEU A 34 0.01 15.17 10.31
CA LEU A 34 -0.22 13.82 10.83
C LEU A 34 0.99 13.30 11.62
N GLU A 35 2.22 13.65 11.22
CA GLU A 35 3.44 13.33 11.96
C GLU A 35 3.47 14.03 13.33
N GLU A 36 3.07 15.31 13.38
CA GLU A 36 2.97 16.07 14.64
C GLU A 36 1.88 15.50 15.55
N GLU A 37 0.71 15.15 15.01
CA GLU A 37 -0.38 14.51 15.74
C GLU A 37 0.06 13.18 16.37
N ASP A 38 0.73 12.28 15.62
CA ASP A 38 1.25 11.01 16.13
C ASP A 38 2.32 11.22 17.22
N GLN A 39 3.19 12.23 17.07
CA GLN A 39 4.17 12.57 18.08
C GLN A 39 3.48 13.02 19.37
N VAL A 40 2.50 13.92 19.28
CA VAL A 40 1.72 14.38 20.44
C VAL A 40 0.99 13.22 21.12
N GLU A 41 0.33 12.33 20.35
CA GLU A 41 -0.33 11.14 20.91
C GLU A 41 0.63 10.26 21.73
N ARG A 42 1.89 10.14 21.30
CA ARG A 42 2.94 9.40 22.02
C ARG A 42 3.38 10.11 23.29
N GLU A 43 3.61 11.41 23.21
CA GLU A 43 4.09 12.23 24.33
C GLU A 43 3.06 12.32 25.48
N VAL A 44 1.77 12.46 25.15
CA VAL A 44 0.69 12.50 26.15
C VAL A 44 0.26 11.10 26.63
N GLY A 45 0.85 10.03 26.07
CA GLY A 45 0.60 8.66 26.50
C GLY A 45 -0.76 8.10 26.08
N VAL A 46 -1.30 8.51 24.94
CA VAL A 46 -2.52 7.89 24.39
C VAL A 46 -2.33 6.38 24.28
N PRO A 47 -3.27 5.54 24.77
CA PRO A 47 -3.16 4.10 24.67
C PRO A 47 -3.07 3.64 23.20
N PRO A 48 -2.35 2.52 22.90
CA PRO A 48 -2.14 2.05 21.53
C PRO A 48 -3.42 1.91 20.68
N ALA A 49 -4.54 1.50 21.28
CA ALA A 49 -5.82 1.38 20.60
C ALA A 49 -6.41 2.72 20.12
N GLY A 50 -6.04 3.83 20.78
CA GLY A 50 -6.51 5.18 20.42
C GLY A 50 -5.55 5.95 19.52
N ARG A 51 -4.35 5.41 19.23
CA ARG A 51 -3.36 6.08 18.40
C ARG A 51 -3.62 5.87 16.90
N SER A 52 -3.10 6.80 16.10
CA SER A 52 -3.01 6.67 14.66
C SER A 52 -2.16 5.46 14.24
N ARG A 53 -1.14 5.11 15.02
CA ARG A 53 -0.21 3.98 14.77
C ARG A 53 0.42 4.01 13.38
N GLN A 54 0.64 5.19 12.84
CA GLN A 54 1.15 5.36 11.49
C GLN A 54 2.59 4.82 11.33
N VAL A 55 2.94 4.50 10.09
CA VAL A 55 4.30 4.12 9.70
C VAL A 55 5.25 5.31 9.84
N ALA A 56 6.57 5.05 9.96
CA ALA A 56 7.54 6.14 9.97
C ALA A 56 7.64 6.83 8.61
N PRO A 57 8.10 8.11 8.56
CA PRO A 57 8.30 8.84 7.31
C PRO A 57 9.22 8.13 6.31
N ALA A 58 10.20 7.34 6.79
CA ALA A 58 11.09 6.56 5.93
C ALA A 58 10.33 5.43 5.21
N THR A 59 9.44 4.73 5.91
CA THR A 59 8.54 3.73 5.34
C THR A 59 7.59 4.36 4.33
N GLY A 60 6.99 5.52 4.67
CA GLY A 60 6.14 6.27 3.73
C GLY A 60 6.85 6.61 2.42
N ARG A 61 8.09 7.10 2.48
CA ARG A 61 8.90 7.38 1.27
C ARG A 61 9.22 6.12 0.47
N PHE A 62 9.45 4.99 1.13
CA PHE A 62 9.67 3.71 0.47
C PHE A 62 8.41 3.25 -0.27
N LEU A 63 7.24 3.32 0.36
CA LEU A 63 5.94 3.01 -0.26
C LEU A 63 5.66 3.91 -1.46
N PHE A 64 5.90 5.23 -1.33
CA PHE A 64 5.81 6.17 -2.45
C PHE A 64 6.70 5.74 -3.62
N ALA A 65 7.97 5.38 -3.36
CA ALA A 65 8.90 4.99 -4.42
C ALA A 65 8.44 3.72 -5.16
N LEU A 66 7.86 2.75 -4.44
CA LEU A 66 7.28 1.55 -5.05
C LEU A 66 6.05 1.91 -5.89
N ALA A 67 5.12 2.68 -5.35
CA ALA A 67 3.90 3.10 -6.04
C ALA A 67 4.19 3.99 -7.28
N ALA A 68 5.29 4.71 -7.29
CA ALA A 68 5.72 5.54 -8.42
C ALA A 68 6.56 4.78 -9.47
N SER A 69 6.82 3.49 -9.29
CA SER A 69 7.76 2.74 -10.14
C SER A 69 7.15 2.18 -11.43
N GLN A 70 5.83 2.09 -11.52
CA GLN A 70 5.11 1.48 -12.64
C GLN A 70 3.99 2.39 -13.14
N ALA A 71 3.80 2.45 -14.45
CA ALA A 71 2.72 3.22 -15.07
C ALA A 71 1.37 2.52 -14.86
N GLY A 72 0.37 3.27 -14.41
CA GLY A 72 -0.98 2.75 -14.18
C GLY A 72 -1.07 1.74 -13.02
N ILE A 73 -0.15 1.81 -12.05
CA ILE A 73 -0.10 0.87 -10.93
C ILE A 73 -1.41 0.85 -10.14
N GLU A 74 -1.94 -0.33 -9.91
CA GLU A 74 -3.09 -0.56 -9.03
C GLU A 74 -2.59 -1.02 -7.65
N VAL A 75 -2.85 -0.20 -6.63
CA VAL A 75 -2.35 -0.42 -5.27
C VAL A 75 -3.49 -0.79 -4.34
N LEU A 76 -3.30 -1.86 -3.56
CA LEU A 76 -4.19 -2.24 -2.47
C LEU A 76 -3.50 -1.98 -1.13
N GLU A 77 -4.17 -1.29 -0.22
CA GLU A 77 -3.75 -1.14 1.16
C GLU A 77 -4.74 -1.85 2.09
N ILE A 78 -4.24 -2.69 2.99
CA ILE A 78 -5.03 -3.39 4.00
C ILE A 78 -4.66 -2.82 5.36
N GLY A 79 -5.54 -1.97 5.91
CA GLY A 79 -5.33 -1.22 7.14
C GLY A 79 -4.95 0.24 6.89
N GLY A 80 -5.85 1.01 6.25
CA GLY A 80 -5.61 2.42 5.90
C GLY A 80 -5.57 3.38 7.07
N SER A 81 -6.12 2.98 8.23
CA SER A 81 -6.18 3.81 9.43
C SER A 81 -6.66 5.24 9.12
N ARG A 82 -5.94 6.28 9.55
CA ARG A 82 -6.27 7.70 9.29
C ARG A 82 -5.67 8.23 7.98
N GLY A 83 -5.08 7.36 7.12
CA GLY A 83 -4.66 7.71 5.76
C GLY A 83 -3.21 8.16 5.60
N TYR A 84 -2.34 8.06 6.60
CA TYR A 84 -0.96 8.50 6.46
C TYR A 84 -0.19 7.71 5.37
N SER A 85 -0.19 6.38 5.43
CA SER A 85 0.39 5.51 4.40
C SER A 85 -0.36 5.63 3.07
N SER A 86 -1.69 5.75 3.13
CA SER A 86 -2.53 5.97 1.95
C SER A 86 -2.13 7.21 1.16
N ILE A 87 -1.80 8.33 1.84
CA ILE A 87 -1.34 9.56 1.19
C ILE A 87 -0.02 9.34 0.45
N TRP A 88 0.94 8.60 1.06
CA TRP A 88 2.19 8.26 0.39
C TRP A 88 1.97 7.36 -0.83
N LEU A 89 1.15 6.32 -0.70
CA LEU A 89 0.83 5.37 -1.78
C LEU A 89 0.08 6.06 -2.92
N ALA A 90 -0.97 6.83 -2.61
CA ALA A 90 -1.76 7.54 -3.63
C ALA A 90 -0.94 8.63 -4.35
N ALA A 91 -0.12 9.39 -3.60
CA ALA A 91 0.78 10.37 -4.21
C ALA A 91 1.81 9.71 -5.14
N GLY A 92 2.32 8.52 -4.77
CA GLY A 92 3.20 7.72 -5.61
C GLY A 92 2.49 7.19 -6.87
N ALA A 93 1.35 6.54 -6.71
CA ALA A 93 0.57 5.99 -7.81
C ALA A 93 0.16 7.07 -8.84
N ARG A 94 -0.26 8.25 -8.36
CA ARG A 94 -0.60 9.42 -9.19
C ARG A 94 0.49 9.81 -10.18
N VAL A 95 1.77 9.58 -9.85
CA VAL A 95 2.93 9.98 -10.70
C VAL A 95 2.81 9.47 -12.13
N LEU A 96 2.40 8.23 -12.29
CA LEU A 96 2.31 7.55 -13.58
C LEU A 96 0.88 7.06 -13.89
N GLY A 97 -0.14 7.71 -13.29
CA GLY A 97 -1.55 7.49 -13.60
C GLY A 97 -2.15 6.23 -12.99
N GLY A 98 -1.58 5.73 -11.90
CA GLY A 98 -2.12 4.65 -11.08
C GLY A 98 -3.07 5.14 -10.00
N ARG A 99 -3.58 4.25 -9.16
CA ARG A 99 -4.53 4.57 -8.08
C ARG A 99 -4.35 3.64 -6.87
N LEU A 100 -4.96 4.03 -5.76
CA LEU A 100 -5.01 3.30 -4.50
C LEU A 100 -6.44 2.87 -4.17
N VAL A 101 -6.59 1.61 -3.73
CA VAL A 101 -7.76 1.15 -2.96
C VAL A 101 -7.30 0.83 -1.54
N SER A 102 -7.86 1.49 -0.55
CA SER A 102 -7.53 1.30 0.87
C SER A 102 -8.70 0.65 1.61
N LEU A 103 -8.41 -0.33 2.47
CA LEU A 103 -9.40 -1.02 3.30
C LEU A 103 -9.22 -0.60 4.76
N GLU A 104 -10.29 -0.18 5.41
CA GLU A 104 -10.33 0.13 6.85
C GLU A 104 -11.71 -0.20 7.42
N GLN A 105 -11.76 -0.79 8.61
CA GLN A 105 -13.04 -1.20 9.24
C GLN A 105 -13.54 -0.22 10.31
N ASP A 106 -12.66 0.58 10.89
CA ASP A 106 -13.02 1.54 11.94
C ASP A 106 -13.62 2.80 11.32
N THR A 107 -14.91 3.04 11.60
CA THR A 107 -15.67 4.18 11.04
C THR A 107 -15.06 5.54 11.38
N GLU A 108 -14.48 5.70 12.59
CA GLU A 108 -13.85 6.98 12.98
C GLU A 108 -12.57 7.21 12.18
N LYS A 109 -11.76 6.15 11.99
CA LYS A 109 -10.56 6.19 11.15
C LYS A 109 -10.94 6.43 9.69
N CYS A 110 -11.97 5.78 9.16
CA CYS A 110 -12.49 6.01 7.82
C CYS A 110 -12.88 7.47 7.58
N SER A 111 -13.54 8.10 8.57
CA SER A 111 -13.90 9.52 8.49
C SER A 111 -12.65 10.42 8.45
N ALA A 112 -11.66 10.13 9.30
CA ALA A 112 -10.39 10.86 9.31
C ALA A 112 -9.61 10.65 8.01
N TRP A 113 -9.57 9.41 7.49
CA TRP A 113 -8.95 9.05 6.22
C TRP A 113 -9.50 9.91 5.07
N ARG A 114 -10.84 9.97 4.92
CA ARG A 114 -11.48 10.78 3.87
C ARG A 114 -11.11 12.25 3.96
N THR A 115 -11.09 12.80 5.18
CA THR A 115 -10.68 14.19 5.41
C THR A 115 -9.22 14.41 5.02
N ASN A 116 -8.31 13.54 5.47
CA ASN A 116 -6.88 13.69 5.25
C ASN A 116 -6.49 13.54 3.77
N VAL A 117 -7.11 12.59 3.06
CA VAL A 117 -6.90 12.39 1.62
C VAL A 117 -7.45 13.58 0.82
N ALA A 118 -8.62 14.12 1.20
CA ALA A 118 -9.19 15.32 0.58
C ALA A 118 -8.33 16.56 0.83
N ASP A 119 -7.85 16.77 2.06
CA ASP A 119 -6.92 17.87 2.39
C ASP A 119 -5.63 17.77 1.56
N ALA A 120 -5.14 16.55 1.32
CA ALA A 120 -3.97 16.30 0.47
C ALA A 120 -4.26 16.46 -1.04
N GLY A 121 -5.53 16.58 -1.46
CA GLY A 121 -5.93 16.69 -2.88
C GLY A 121 -5.72 15.40 -3.66
N LEU A 122 -5.99 14.27 -3.03
CA LEU A 122 -5.77 12.94 -3.59
C LEU A 122 -7.05 12.12 -3.79
N GLU A 123 -8.25 12.74 -3.68
CA GLU A 123 -9.54 12.05 -3.77
C GLU A 123 -9.78 11.37 -5.13
N GLU A 124 -9.16 11.87 -6.19
CA GLU A 124 -9.27 11.25 -7.52
C GLU A 124 -8.32 10.04 -7.70
N TRP A 125 -7.39 9.83 -6.76
CA TRP A 125 -6.32 8.84 -6.85
C TRP A 125 -6.40 7.77 -5.77
N ALA A 126 -7.35 7.89 -4.83
CA ALA A 126 -7.51 6.98 -3.73
C ALA A 126 -8.98 6.74 -3.39
N ASP A 127 -9.38 5.49 -3.34
CA ASP A 127 -10.68 5.04 -2.87
C ASP A 127 -10.55 4.36 -1.50
N LEU A 128 -11.52 4.58 -0.63
CA LEU A 128 -11.64 3.88 0.64
C LEU A 128 -12.85 2.96 0.64
N ILE A 129 -12.62 1.69 0.91
CA ILE A 129 -13.67 0.72 1.20
C ILE A 129 -13.73 0.52 2.72
N GLU A 130 -14.82 0.99 3.33
CA GLU A 130 -15.08 0.82 4.76
C GLU A 130 -15.70 -0.54 5.02
N GLY A 131 -15.05 -1.36 5.88
CA GLY A 131 -15.55 -2.68 6.24
C GLY A 131 -14.44 -3.68 6.55
N ASP A 132 -14.88 -4.92 6.80
CA ASP A 132 -13.99 -6.05 7.07
C ASP A 132 -13.18 -6.41 5.82
N ALA A 133 -11.84 -6.46 5.97
CA ALA A 133 -10.93 -6.77 4.88
C ALA A 133 -11.12 -8.18 4.32
N PHE A 134 -11.43 -9.17 5.18
CA PHE A 134 -11.68 -10.54 4.74
C PHE A 134 -12.92 -10.64 3.87
N GLU A 135 -13.98 -9.91 4.22
CA GLU A 135 -15.19 -9.88 3.40
C GLU A 135 -14.97 -9.17 2.08
N THR A 136 -14.25 -8.04 2.11
CA THR A 136 -13.96 -7.24 0.93
C THR A 136 -13.10 -8.02 -0.05
N LEU A 137 -11.98 -8.59 0.40
CA LEU A 137 -11.06 -9.35 -0.46
C LEU A 137 -11.73 -10.56 -1.13
N ARG A 138 -12.65 -11.24 -0.43
CA ARG A 138 -13.40 -12.38 -1.03
C ARG A 138 -14.36 -11.97 -2.16
N LYS A 139 -14.76 -10.70 -2.21
CA LYS A 139 -15.72 -10.17 -3.19
C LYS A 139 -15.04 -9.36 -4.29
N THR A 140 -13.76 -9.01 -4.11
CA THR A 140 -12.98 -8.23 -5.06
C THR A 140 -12.55 -9.11 -6.23
N GLU A 141 -12.76 -8.61 -7.43
CA GLU A 141 -12.30 -9.23 -8.70
C GLU A 141 -11.17 -8.41 -9.34
N ASP A 142 -10.84 -7.26 -8.76
CA ASP A 142 -9.76 -6.39 -9.24
C ASP A 142 -8.39 -7.04 -9.03
N VAL A 143 -7.46 -6.74 -9.92
CA VAL A 143 -6.08 -7.21 -9.87
C VAL A 143 -5.18 -6.06 -9.45
N PHE A 144 -4.21 -6.33 -8.58
CA PHE A 144 -3.31 -5.33 -8.03
C PHE A 144 -1.85 -5.65 -8.35
N ASP A 145 -1.05 -4.60 -8.52
CA ASP A 145 0.39 -4.67 -8.76
C ASP A 145 1.19 -4.55 -7.45
N LEU A 146 0.63 -3.86 -6.46
CA LEU A 146 1.25 -3.62 -5.16
C LEU A 146 0.22 -3.79 -4.05
N VAL A 147 0.52 -4.60 -3.06
CA VAL A 147 -0.25 -4.71 -1.80
C VAL A 147 0.59 -4.21 -0.65
N PHE A 148 0.04 -3.29 0.15
CA PHE A 148 0.59 -2.92 1.45
C PHE A 148 -0.28 -3.51 2.56
N LEU A 149 0.31 -4.36 3.42
CA LEU A 149 -0.36 -5.07 4.51
C LEU A 149 0.09 -4.51 5.86
N ASP A 150 -0.76 -3.75 6.52
CA ASP A 150 -0.57 -3.21 7.88
C ASP A 150 -1.86 -3.33 8.71
N ALA A 151 -2.34 -4.54 8.86
CA ALA A 151 -3.52 -4.92 9.66
C ALA A 151 -3.13 -5.45 11.06
N GLU A 152 -4.07 -6.13 11.73
CA GLU A 152 -3.76 -6.88 12.94
C GLU A 152 -2.85 -8.08 12.60
N LYS A 153 -1.81 -8.29 13.44
CA LYS A 153 -0.67 -9.16 13.09
C LYS A 153 -1.04 -10.65 13.02
N ASP A 154 -2.04 -11.07 13.78
CA ASP A 154 -2.55 -12.45 13.76
C ASP A 154 -3.27 -12.78 12.43
N ASP A 155 -3.70 -11.76 11.69
CA ASP A 155 -4.45 -11.92 10.45
C ASP A 155 -3.56 -11.97 9.17
N TYR A 156 -2.25 -11.69 9.29
CA TYR A 156 -1.36 -11.50 8.14
C TYR A 156 -1.36 -12.69 7.17
N GLU A 157 -1.26 -13.92 7.67
CA GLU A 157 -1.23 -15.11 6.81
C GLU A 157 -2.54 -15.28 6.03
N ALA A 158 -3.67 -15.09 6.71
CA ALA A 158 -4.98 -15.25 6.09
C ALA A 158 -5.30 -14.10 5.10
N LEU A 159 -4.93 -12.87 5.43
CA LEU A 159 -5.07 -11.71 4.53
C LEU A 159 -4.14 -11.83 3.32
N PHE A 160 -2.89 -12.27 3.53
CA PHE A 160 -1.97 -12.53 2.42
C PHE A 160 -2.53 -13.60 1.48
N ALA A 161 -3.08 -14.70 2.00
CA ALA A 161 -3.64 -15.77 1.18
C ALA A 161 -4.81 -15.28 0.30
N LEU A 162 -5.66 -14.40 0.81
CA LEU A 162 -6.73 -13.78 0.03
C LEU A 162 -6.18 -12.79 -1.00
N ALA A 163 -5.30 -11.89 -0.58
CA ALA A 163 -4.68 -10.91 -1.47
C ALA A 163 -3.89 -11.59 -2.60
N ARG A 164 -3.22 -12.72 -2.31
CA ARG A 164 -2.45 -13.50 -3.29
C ARG A 164 -3.27 -13.92 -4.51
N GLY A 165 -4.57 -14.17 -4.33
CA GLY A 165 -5.49 -14.49 -5.41
C GLY A 165 -5.80 -13.32 -6.35
N LEU A 166 -5.43 -12.09 -5.95
CA LEU A 166 -5.66 -10.84 -6.69
C LEU A 166 -4.37 -10.32 -7.34
N LEU A 167 -3.29 -11.13 -7.36
CA LEU A 167 -1.96 -10.72 -7.80
C LEU A 167 -1.47 -11.57 -8.97
N GLU A 168 -0.94 -10.91 -9.99
CA GLU A 168 -0.25 -11.56 -11.09
C GLU A 168 1.27 -11.66 -10.86
N PRO A 169 1.98 -12.47 -11.67
CA PRO A 169 3.44 -12.51 -11.63
C PRO A 169 4.07 -11.13 -11.85
N GLY A 170 4.98 -10.75 -10.96
CA GLY A 170 5.61 -9.44 -10.92
C GLY A 170 5.03 -8.50 -9.87
N ALA A 171 3.84 -8.79 -9.34
CA ALA A 171 3.25 -7.99 -8.27
C ALA A 171 4.06 -8.08 -6.96
N LEU A 172 3.97 -7.01 -6.17
CA LEU A 172 4.67 -6.86 -4.90
C LEU A 172 3.70 -6.92 -3.73
N VAL A 173 4.12 -7.58 -2.64
CA VAL A 173 3.48 -7.45 -1.33
C VAL A 173 4.49 -6.90 -0.34
N VAL A 174 4.12 -5.84 0.36
CA VAL A 174 4.92 -5.23 1.43
C VAL A 174 4.13 -5.36 2.73
N ALA A 175 4.63 -6.18 3.67
CA ALA A 175 4.02 -6.36 4.98
C ALA A 175 4.84 -5.61 6.05
N ASP A 176 4.18 -4.76 6.84
CA ASP A 176 4.85 -3.95 7.87
C ASP A 176 5.03 -4.72 9.19
N ASN A 177 5.87 -4.18 10.06
CA ASN A 177 6.08 -4.61 11.45
C ASN A 177 6.76 -5.99 11.64
N VAL A 178 7.32 -6.61 10.64
CA VAL A 178 7.84 -7.98 10.74
C VAL A 178 9.04 -8.13 11.69
N VAL A 179 9.78 -7.05 11.96
CA VAL A 179 10.87 -7.05 12.93
C VAL A 179 10.36 -6.67 14.33
N SER A 180 9.54 -5.64 14.44
CA SER A 180 9.01 -5.18 15.73
C SER A 180 8.02 -6.16 16.38
N HIS A 181 7.36 -7.01 15.58
CA HIS A 181 6.45 -8.06 16.01
C HIS A 181 6.96 -9.44 15.58
N ALA A 182 8.27 -9.66 15.68
CA ALA A 182 8.90 -10.90 15.25
C ALA A 182 8.33 -12.15 15.95
N GLU A 183 7.90 -12.04 17.21
CA GLU A 183 7.29 -13.15 17.94
C GLU A 183 6.00 -13.66 17.23
N THR A 184 5.21 -12.77 16.65
CA THR A 184 3.98 -13.11 15.93
C THR A 184 4.24 -13.37 14.44
N LEU A 185 5.12 -12.58 13.80
CA LEU A 185 5.28 -12.55 12.35
C LEU A 185 6.48 -13.35 11.80
N ALA A 186 7.32 -13.97 12.67
CA ALA A 186 8.44 -14.78 12.20
C ALA A 186 7.98 -15.94 11.30
N ALA A 187 6.85 -16.58 11.64
CA ALA A 187 6.30 -17.67 10.82
C ALA A 187 5.81 -17.17 9.46
N TYR A 188 5.19 -15.98 9.43
CA TYR A 188 4.77 -15.32 8.18
C TYR A 188 5.97 -15.05 7.27
N SER A 189 7.02 -14.39 7.76
CA SER A 189 8.23 -14.11 6.98
C SER A 189 8.93 -15.39 6.50
N ALA A 190 9.06 -16.39 7.37
CA ALA A 190 9.66 -17.68 7.01
C ALA A 190 8.86 -18.40 5.90
N ALA A 191 7.53 -18.37 5.96
CA ALA A 191 6.68 -18.92 4.92
C ALA A 191 6.87 -18.19 3.58
N ARG A 192 6.94 -16.85 3.60
CA ARG A 192 7.20 -16.05 2.37
C ARG A 192 8.58 -16.37 1.76
N GLN A 193 9.61 -16.46 2.59
CA GLN A 193 10.99 -16.69 2.13
C GLN A 193 11.26 -18.13 1.66
N SER A 194 10.48 -19.10 2.10
CA SER A 194 10.62 -20.52 1.72
C SER A 194 9.75 -20.95 0.55
N ASP A 195 8.78 -20.16 0.13
CA ASP A 195 7.85 -20.49 -0.94
C ASP A 195 8.51 -20.32 -2.32
N PRO A 196 8.64 -21.38 -3.15
CA PRO A 196 9.28 -21.31 -4.45
C PRO A 196 8.49 -20.51 -5.50
N THR A 197 7.23 -20.14 -5.23
CA THR A 197 6.38 -19.37 -6.13
C THR A 197 6.57 -17.85 -5.98
N GLN A 198 7.49 -17.44 -5.12
CA GLN A 198 7.77 -16.04 -4.81
C GLN A 198 9.23 -15.84 -4.39
N VAL A 199 9.68 -14.59 -4.36
CA VAL A 199 10.94 -14.20 -3.72
C VAL A 199 10.63 -13.17 -2.65
N SER A 200 11.10 -13.41 -1.45
CA SER A 200 10.84 -12.53 -0.31
C SER A 200 12.10 -12.19 0.46
N VAL A 201 12.14 -11.00 1.02
CA VAL A 201 13.26 -10.50 1.82
C VAL A 201 12.76 -9.57 2.92
N THR A 202 13.31 -9.71 4.12
CA THR A 202 13.09 -8.75 5.20
C THR A 202 14.00 -7.53 4.99
N VAL A 203 13.38 -6.36 4.85
CA VAL A 203 14.07 -5.06 4.77
C VAL A 203 14.03 -4.40 6.15
N PRO A 204 15.18 -4.13 6.80
CA PRO A 204 15.22 -3.57 8.14
C PRO A 204 15.01 -2.05 8.13
N LEU A 205 13.87 -1.62 7.59
CA LEU A 205 13.42 -0.24 7.58
C LEU A 205 12.37 -0.04 8.67
N ASP A 206 12.58 0.93 9.55
CA ASP A 206 11.72 1.24 10.70
C ASP A 206 11.43 -0.01 11.58
N ARG A 207 10.21 -0.54 11.50
CA ARG A 207 9.75 -1.72 12.24
C ARG A 207 9.97 -3.04 11.50
N GLY A 208 10.59 -2.96 10.33
CA GLY A 208 10.87 -4.07 9.43
C GLY A 208 9.74 -4.36 8.46
N LEU A 209 10.08 -4.44 7.19
CA LEU A 209 9.18 -4.78 6.09
C LEU A 209 9.54 -6.16 5.54
N GLU A 210 8.55 -7.02 5.30
CA GLU A 210 8.71 -8.19 4.43
C GLU A 210 8.26 -7.80 3.04
N VAL A 211 9.19 -7.81 2.08
CA VAL A 211 8.96 -7.45 0.69
C VAL A 211 8.97 -8.73 -0.15
N THR A 212 7.84 -9.05 -0.74
CA THR A 212 7.62 -10.28 -1.51
C THR A 212 7.28 -9.94 -2.95
N VAL A 213 7.98 -10.56 -3.92
CA VAL A 213 7.63 -10.54 -5.35
C VAL A 213 6.97 -11.86 -5.72
N VAL A 214 5.81 -11.79 -6.33
CA VAL A 214 5.08 -12.95 -6.85
C VAL A 214 5.72 -13.39 -8.18
N LEU A 215 6.04 -14.68 -8.34
CA LEU A 215 6.69 -15.22 -9.55
C LEU A 215 5.73 -16.01 -10.45
N THR A 216 4.69 -16.61 -9.88
CA THR A 216 3.75 -17.46 -10.62
C THR A 216 2.32 -17.10 -10.23
N GLU A 217 1.36 -17.48 -11.07
CA GLU A 217 -0.06 -17.37 -10.73
C GLU A 217 -0.40 -18.21 -9.49
N SER A 218 -1.46 -17.81 -8.78
CA SER A 218 -2.01 -18.61 -7.67
C SER A 218 -2.52 -19.94 -8.23
N SER A 219 -2.02 -21.06 -7.72
CA SER A 219 -2.59 -22.35 -8.07
C SER A 219 -4.01 -22.42 -7.48
N THR A 220 -5.01 -22.36 -8.36
CA THR A 220 -6.43 -22.56 -8.01
C THR A 220 -6.70 -23.98 -7.51
#